data_2096c0397ddddda82a9176bfee32f0bf
#
_entry.id   2096c0397ddddda82a9176bfee32f0bf
#
_cell.length_a   1.000
_cell.length_b   1.000
_cell.length_c   1.000
_cell.angle_alpha   90.00
_cell.angle_beta   90.00
_cell.angle_gamma   90.00
#
_symmetry.space_group_name_H-M   'P 1'
#
loop_
_entity.id
_entity.type
_entity.pdbx_description
1 polymer ?
#
loop_
_entity_poly.entity_id
_entity_poly.type
_entity_poly.pdbx_seq_one_letter_code
_entity_poly.pdbx_strand_id
1 'polypeptide(L)'
;MKGSKQLLKRPLALQGFAETSKFKVDWRRQHPYEFGPSGLLVFCGPQGSGKTLSAVQYCKAVLREYPRCKFVTNVAIEGLPPEVEVIPYNGLDSLSHVENGEFGVMYLIDEIHLELTAWRVRTLALKR
;
A
#
# COMPACT_ATOMS: atom_id res chain seq x y z
N MET A 1 -35.25 -39.65 -12.24
CA MET A 1 -33.79 -39.61 -12.32
C MET A 1 -33.32 -38.22 -11.81
N LYS A 2 -32.85 -38.17 -10.59
CA LYS A 2 -32.27 -36.92 -10.03
C LYS A 2 -30.81 -36.86 -10.43
N GLY A 3 -30.47 -36.03 -11.41
CA GLY A 3 -29.09 -35.71 -11.75
C GLY A 3 -28.44 -34.91 -10.62
N SER A 4 -27.58 -35.54 -9.86
CA SER A 4 -26.71 -34.84 -8.89
C SER A 4 -25.76 -33.96 -9.69
N LYS A 5 -26.03 -32.64 -9.68
CA LYS A 5 -25.05 -31.62 -10.08
C LYS A 5 -23.86 -31.73 -9.14
N GLN A 6 -22.79 -32.42 -9.55
CA GLN A 6 -21.49 -32.30 -8.92
C GLN A 6 -21.09 -30.84 -8.98
N LEU A 7 -21.16 -30.16 -7.83
CA LEU A 7 -20.54 -28.86 -7.67
C LEU A 7 -19.04 -29.06 -7.91
N LEU A 8 -18.56 -28.62 -9.04
CA LEU A 8 -17.12 -28.49 -9.32
C LEU A 8 -16.50 -27.70 -8.17
N LYS A 9 -15.79 -28.40 -7.29
CA LYS A 9 -15.04 -27.77 -6.21
C LYS A 9 -14.03 -26.82 -6.86
N ARG A 10 -14.18 -25.52 -6.60
CA ARG A 10 -13.25 -24.50 -7.08
C ARG A 10 -11.84 -24.83 -6.56
N PRO A 11 -10.78 -24.67 -7.36
CA PRO A 11 -9.41 -24.84 -6.88
C PRO A 11 -9.17 -24.01 -5.62
N LEU A 12 -8.41 -24.54 -4.66
CA LEU A 12 -8.11 -23.90 -3.37
C LEU A 12 -7.59 -22.46 -3.52
N ALA A 13 -6.75 -22.21 -4.54
CA ALA A 13 -6.26 -20.87 -4.86
C ALA A 13 -7.38 -19.87 -5.21
N LEU A 14 -8.41 -20.29 -5.95
CA LEU A 14 -9.56 -19.44 -6.27
C LEU A 14 -10.49 -19.24 -5.08
N GLN A 15 -10.56 -20.19 -4.15
CA GLN A 15 -11.32 -20.04 -2.91
C GLN A 15 -10.69 -18.96 -2.02
N GLY A 16 -9.37 -19.02 -1.79
CA GLY A 16 -8.66 -18.02 -1.01
C GLY A 16 -8.77 -16.61 -1.60
N PHE A 17 -8.69 -16.48 -2.93
CA PHE A 17 -8.88 -15.19 -3.60
C PHE A 17 -10.31 -14.65 -3.41
N ALA A 18 -11.33 -15.49 -3.53
CA ALA A 18 -12.72 -15.08 -3.32
C ALA A 18 -13.00 -14.65 -1.89
N GLU A 19 -12.46 -15.35 -0.89
CA GLU A 19 -12.56 -15.01 0.53
C GLU A 19 -11.87 -13.69 0.84
N THR A 20 -10.66 -13.48 0.33
CA THR A 20 -9.93 -12.22 0.50
C THR A 20 -10.66 -11.03 -0.15
N SER A 21 -11.26 -11.25 -1.33
CA SER A 21 -12.03 -10.21 -2.01
C SER A 21 -13.30 -9.85 -1.23
N LYS A 22 -14.00 -10.85 -0.70
CA LYS A 22 -15.18 -10.65 0.14
C LYS A 22 -14.81 -9.89 1.41
N PHE A 23 -13.73 -10.28 2.09
CA PHE A 23 -13.24 -9.58 3.27
C PHE A 23 -12.98 -8.10 2.99
N LYS A 24 -12.29 -7.77 1.90
CA LYS A 24 -12.02 -6.36 1.51
C LYS A 24 -13.30 -5.57 1.28
N VAL A 25 -14.31 -6.15 0.65
CA VAL A 25 -15.61 -5.50 0.40
C VAL A 25 -16.36 -5.28 1.71
N ASP A 26 -16.43 -6.30 2.56
CA ASP A 26 -17.15 -6.23 3.83
C ASP A 26 -16.45 -5.24 4.78
N TRP A 27 -15.11 -5.26 4.81
CA TRP A 27 -14.31 -4.31 5.59
C TRP A 27 -14.58 -2.86 5.17
N ARG A 28 -14.57 -2.55 3.85
CA ARG A 28 -14.88 -1.21 3.33
C ARG A 28 -16.28 -0.73 3.68
N ARG A 29 -17.27 -1.63 3.72
CA ARG A 29 -18.64 -1.27 4.11
C ARG A 29 -18.72 -0.87 5.57
N GLN A 30 -17.95 -1.51 6.43
CA GLN A 30 -17.90 -1.22 7.87
C GLN A 30 -17.05 0.01 8.20
N HIS A 31 -16.03 0.29 7.37
CA HIS A 31 -15.03 1.32 7.58
C HIS A 31 -14.91 2.25 6.36
N PRO A 32 -15.95 3.02 6.02
CA PRO A 32 -16.01 3.78 4.77
C PRO A 32 -14.98 4.92 4.68
N TYR A 33 -14.46 5.38 5.82
CA TYR A 33 -13.51 6.49 5.91
C TYR A 33 -12.07 6.04 6.15
N GLU A 34 -11.85 4.76 6.33
CA GLU A 34 -10.53 4.19 6.57
C GLU A 34 -9.93 3.68 5.27
N PHE A 35 -8.62 3.91 5.09
CA PHE A 35 -7.89 3.33 3.99
C PHE A 35 -7.77 1.81 4.18
N GLY A 36 -8.45 1.06 3.34
CA GLY A 36 -8.58 -0.40 3.47
C GLY A 36 -7.26 -1.14 3.27
N PRO A 37 -7.19 -2.42 3.70
CA PRO A 37 -6.02 -3.27 3.52
C PRO A 37 -5.77 -3.50 2.03
N SER A 38 -4.83 -2.75 1.44
CA SER A 38 -4.50 -2.80 0.01
C SER A 38 -3.16 -3.49 -0.29
N GLY A 39 -2.28 -3.60 0.69
CA GLY A 39 -0.98 -4.24 0.55
C GLY A 39 0.07 -3.37 -0.16
N LEU A 40 0.99 -4.01 -0.88
CA LEU A 40 2.11 -3.37 -1.56
C LEU A 40 1.82 -3.20 -3.05
N LEU A 41 2.03 -1.99 -3.57
CA LEU A 41 1.97 -1.67 -4.99
C LEU A 41 3.35 -1.19 -5.47
N VAL A 42 3.87 -1.78 -6.54
CA VAL A 42 5.18 -1.45 -7.10
C VAL A 42 5.01 -0.95 -8.53
N PHE A 43 5.54 0.25 -8.81
CA PHE A 43 5.59 0.82 -10.15
C PHE A 43 6.95 0.50 -10.78
N CYS A 44 6.95 -0.38 -11.77
CA CYS A 44 8.16 -0.81 -12.47
C CYS A 44 8.19 -0.29 -13.91
N GLY A 45 9.39 -0.07 -14.42
CA GLY A 45 9.58 0.34 -15.82
C GLY A 45 10.97 0.94 -16.03
N PRO A 46 11.36 1.18 -17.30
CA PRO A 46 12.63 1.81 -17.64
C PRO A 46 12.71 3.25 -17.11
N GLN A 47 13.92 3.80 -17.08
CA GLN A 47 14.13 5.19 -16.72
C GLN A 47 13.36 6.12 -17.66
N GLY A 48 12.74 7.17 -17.12
CA GLY A 48 11.92 8.11 -17.89
C GLY A 48 10.53 7.61 -18.28
N SER A 49 10.10 6.42 -17.85
CA SER A 49 8.77 5.87 -18.17
C SER A 49 7.61 6.47 -17.38
N GLY A 50 7.87 7.43 -16.49
CA GLY A 50 6.82 8.09 -15.69
C GLY A 50 6.39 7.32 -14.45
N LYS A 51 7.21 6.42 -13.92
CA LYS A 51 6.91 5.63 -12.70
C LYS A 51 6.52 6.50 -11.51
N THR A 52 7.36 7.46 -11.17
CA THR A 52 7.13 8.39 -10.06
C THR A 52 5.87 9.21 -10.29
N LEU A 53 5.65 9.71 -11.51
CA LEU A 53 4.44 10.45 -11.84
C LEU A 53 3.18 9.61 -11.68
N SER A 54 3.21 8.38 -12.17
CA SER A 54 2.08 7.44 -12.04
C SER A 54 1.78 7.11 -10.56
N ALA A 55 2.82 6.88 -9.76
CA ALA A 55 2.69 6.64 -8.34
C ALA A 55 2.10 7.86 -7.59
N VAL A 56 2.57 9.06 -7.90
CA VAL A 56 2.04 10.32 -7.35
C VAL A 56 0.57 10.51 -7.72
N GLN A 57 0.19 10.29 -8.97
CA GLN A 57 -1.20 10.41 -9.42
C GLN A 57 -2.11 9.40 -8.71
N TYR A 58 -1.65 8.16 -8.54
CA TYR A 58 -2.37 7.15 -7.78
C TYR A 58 -2.57 7.59 -6.32
N CYS A 59 -1.51 8.03 -5.63
CA CYS A 59 -1.60 8.51 -4.25
C CYS A 59 -2.56 9.70 -4.12
N LYS A 60 -2.49 10.67 -5.05
CA LYS A 60 -3.42 11.82 -5.05
C LYS A 60 -4.88 11.38 -5.18
N ALA A 61 -5.17 10.42 -6.05
CA ALA A 61 -6.52 9.89 -6.20
C ALA A 61 -7.02 9.22 -4.92
N VAL A 62 -6.19 8.39 -4.30
CA VAL A 62 -6.55 7.70 -3.04
C VAL A 62 -6.72 8.70 -1.89
N LEU A 63 -5.82 9.68 -1.73
CA LEU A 63 -5.89 10.66 -0.65
C LEU A 63 -7.06 11.64 -0.79
N ARG A 64 -7.59 11.85 -1.99
CA ARG A 64 -8.85 12.58 -2.18
C ARG A 64 -10.06 11.80 -1.68
N GLU A 65 -10.02 10.48 -1.83
CA GLU A 65 -11.07 9.59 -1.34
C GLU A 65 -10.95 9.36 0.18
N TYR A 66 -9.71 9.29 0.70
CA TYR A 66 -9.40 9.04 2.11
C TYR A 66 -8.52 10.14 2.71
N PRO A 67 -9.03 11.37 2.89
CA PRO A 67 -8.20 12.53 3.28
C PRO A 67 -7.71 12.48 4.73
N ARG A 68 -8.28 11.61 5.58
CA ARG A 68 -7.85 11.42 6.97
C ARG A 68 -6.71 10.40 7.13
N CYS A 69 -6.33 9.72 6.03
CA CYS A 69 -5.19 8.82 6.01
C CYS A 69 -3.89 9.61 6.20
N LYS A 70 -2.99 9.12 7.05
CA LYS A 70 -1.64 9.68 7.15
C LYS A 70 -0.85 9.34 5.88
N PHE A 71 -0.05 10.25 5.42
CA PHE A 71 0.73 10.07 4.20
C PHE A 71 2.22 10.27 4.45
N VAL A 72 3.01 9.20 4.33
CA VAL A 72 4.46 9.20 4.53
C VAL A 72 5.15 9.13 3.19
N THR A 73 6.02 10.09 2.88
CA THR A 73 6.68 10.15 1.58
C THR A 73 8.02 10.86 1.61
N ASN A 74 8.91 10.49 0.69
CA ASN A 74 10.14 11.21 0.37
C ASN A 74 10.01 12.07 -0.91
N VAL A 75 8.81 12.15 -1.48
CA VAL A 75 8.52 12.95 -2.67
C VAL A 75 7.74 14.20 -2.30
N ALA A 76 8.17 15.36 -2.77
CA ALA A 76 7.41 16.59 -2.61
C ALA A 76 6.17 16.55 -3.53
N ILE A 77 4.98 16.63 -2.95
CA ILE A 77 3.69 16.56 -3.66
C ILE A 77 2.86 17.79 -3.33
N GLU A 78 2.42 18.46 -4.36
CA GLU A 78 1.50 19.60 -4.27
C GLU A 78 0.06 19.19 -4.59
N GLY A 79 -0.90 19.98 -4.11
CA GLY A 79 -2.32 19.81 -4.42
C GLY A 79 -2.98 18.61 -3.72
N LEU A 80 -2.52 18.26 -2.52
CA LEU A 80 -3.19 17.32 -1.63
C LEU A 80 -4.32 18.03 -0.87
N PRO A 81 -5.38 17.30 -0.44
CA PRO A 81 -6.38 17.84 0.47
C PRO A 81 -5.74 18.38 1.75
N PRO A 82 -6.23 19.49 2.31
CA PRO A 82 -5.64 20.14 3.50
C PRO A 82 -5.74 19.28 4.76
N GLU A 83 -6.66 18.32 4.80
CA GLU A 83 -6.84 17.39 5.92
C GLU A 83 -5.79 16.29 5.98
N VAL A 84 -5.04 16.07 4.89
CA VAL A 84 -4.01 15.01 4.82
C VAL A 84 -2.81 15.41 5.66
N GLU A 85 -2.50 14.60 6.66
CA GLU A 85 -1.26 14.72 7.42
C GLU A 85 -0.10 14.13 6.62
N VAL A 86 0.80 14.99 6.13
CA VAL A 86 1.99 14.57 5.38
C VAL A 86 3.18 14.45 6.32
N ILE A 87 3.74 13.25 6.42
CA ILE A 87 4.90 12.93 7.26
C ILE A 87 6.11 12.70 6.35
N PRO A 88 7.22 13.41 6.53
CA PRO A 88 8.42 13.17 5.74
C PRO A 88 9.02 11.80 6.06
N TYR A 89 9.37 11.05 5.02
CA TYR A 89 10.09 9.79 5.14
C TYR A 89 11.58 10.03 5.38
N ASN A 90 12.12 9.50 6.48
CA ASN A 90 13.51 9.68 6.91
C ASN A 90 14.26 8.33 7.02
N GLY A 91 14.04 7.43 6.08
CA GLY A 91 14.65 6.11 6.06
C GLY A 91 13.78 5.02 6.70
N LEU A 92 14.16 3.76 6.50
CA LEU A 92 13.38 2.58 6.95
C LEU A 92 13.16 2.56 8.47
N ASP A 93 14.14 3.03 9.25
CA ASP A 93 14.03 3.07 10.70
C ASP A 93 12.92 4.02 11.19
N SER A 94 12.59 5.05 10.41
CA SER A 94 11.53 5.98 10.74
C SER A 94 10.13 5.37 10.66
N LEU A 95 9.95 4.26 9.93
CA LEU A 95 8.66 3.59 9.78
C LEU A 95 8.14 3.02 11.10
N SER A 96 9.03 2.61 12.00
CA SER A 96 8.66 2.10 13.32
C SER A 96 8.05 3.16 14.25
N HIS A 97 8.25 4.44 13.93
CA HIS A 97 7.74 5.56 14.72
C HIS A 97 6.41 6.13 14.18
N VAL A 98 5.91 5.59 13.06
CA VAL A 98 4.64 6.01 12.49
C VAL A 98 3.53 5.10 13.01
N GLU A 99 2.66 5.65 13.84
CA GLU A 99 1.48 4.94 14.31
C GLU A 99 0.41 4.89 13.21
N ASN A 100 -0.22 3.74 13.01
CA ASN A 100 -1.26 3.56 11.99
C ASN A 100 -2.45 4.51 12.16
N GLY A 101 -2.79 4.86 13.39
CA GLY A 101 -3.99 5.64 13.67
C GLY A 101 -5.29 4.91 13.30
N GLU A 102 -6.40 5.65 13.39
CA GLU A 102 -7.73 5.12 13.10
C GLU A 102 -7.99 4.98 11.59
N PHE A 103 -7.43 5.87 10.79
CA PHE A 103 -7.74 5.99 9.36
C PHE A 103 -6.69 5.38 8.43
N GLY A 104 -5.69 4.73 8.98
CA GLY A 104 -4.61 4.07 8.24
C GLY A 104 -3.48 4.98 7.80
N VAL A 105 -2.47 4.39 7.19
CA VAL A 105 -1.28 5.09 6.70
C VAL A 105 -0.96 4.65 5.28
N MET A 106 -0.69 5.61 4.42
CA MET A 106 -0.17 5.36 3.07
C MET A 106 1.30 5.76 3.00
N TYR A 107 2.11 4.93 2.39
CA TYR A 107 3.53 5.20 2.14
C TYR A 107 3.76 5.33 0.64
N LEU A 108 4.43 6.41 0.22
CA LEU A 108 5.00 6.54 -1.13
C LEU A 108 6.50 6.77 -0.99
N ILE A 109 7.29 5.77 -1.35
CA ILE A 109 8.74 5.84 -1.26
C ILE A 109 9.31 5.66 -2.66
N ASP A 110 9.91 6.73 -3.18
CA ASP A 110 10.64 6.69 -4.44
C ASP A 110 12.07 6.21 -4.20
N GLU A 111 12.65 5.52 -5.18
CA GLU A 111 14.03 5.00 -5.12
C GLU A 111 14.29 4.06 -3.92
N ILE A 112 13.29 3.29 -3.50
CA ILE A 112 13.38 2.39 -2.33
C ILE A 112 14.55 1.39 -2.41
N HIS A 113 15.01 1.06 -3.62
CA HIS A 113 16.13 0.16 -3.82
C HIS A 113 17.45 0.70 -3.22
N LEU A 114 17.64 2.01 -3.18
CA LEU A 114 18.82 2.65 -2.55
C LEU A 114 18.81 2.41 -1.03
N GLU A 115 17.64 2.55 -0.41
CA GLU A 115 17.45 2.29 1.02
C GLU A 115 17.67 0.81 1.38
N LEU A 116 17.11 -0.08 0.59
CA LEU A 116 17.24 -1.53 0.80
C LEU A 116 18.67 -1.99 0.63
N THR A 117 19.43 -1.43 -0.32
CA THR A 117 20.84 -1.72 -0.51
C THR A 117 21.69 -1.25 0.68
N ALA A 118 21.47 -0.03 1.15
CA ALA A 118 22.16 0.52 2.30
C ALA A 118 21.86 -0.27 3.60
N TRP A 119 20.62 -0.69 3.79
CA TRP A 119 20.19 -1.52 4.92
C TRP A 119 20.88 -2.89 4.90
N ARG A 120 20.95 -3.55 3.73
CA ARG A 120 21.63 -4.83 3.57
C ARG A 120 23.13 -4.75 3.92
N VAL A 121 23.81 -3.71 3.48
CA VAL A 121 25.23 -3.49 3.79
C VAL A 121 25.42 -3.30 5.28
N ARG A 122 24.63 -2.49 5.96
CA ARG A 122 24.66 -2.31 7.41
C ARG A 122 24.44 -3.61 8.18
N THR A 123 23.46 -4.39 7.80
CA THR A 123 23.14 -5.67 8.45
C THR A 123 24.27 -6.68 8.31
N LEU A 124 24.95 -6.71 7.19
CA LEU A 124 26.12 -7.57 6.99
C LEU A 124 27.35 -7.11 7.79
N ALA A 125 27.53 -5.81 7.97
CA ALA A 125 28.63 -5.27 8.79
C ALA A 125 28.44 -5.54 10.29
N LEU A 126 27.20 -5.58 10.79
CA LEU A 126 26.91 -5.89 12.19
C LEU A 126 27.04 -7.38 12.56
N LYS A 127 27.12 -8.27 11.57
CA LYS A 127 27.31 -9.71 11.78
C LYS A 127 28.77 -10.17 11.81
N ARG A 128 29.73 -9.25 11.67
CA ARG A 128 31.16 -9.50 11.83
C ARG A 128 31.60 -9.03 13.21
#